data_4270d082efb0c84a58fdf00f25aecb91
#
_entry.id   4270d082efb0c84a58fdf00f25aecb91
#
_cell.length_a   1.000
_cell.length_b   1.000
_cell.length_c   1.000
_cell.angle_alpha   90.00
_cell.angle_beta   90.00
_cell.angle_gamma   90.00
#
_symmetry.space_group_name_H-M   'P 1'
#
loop_
_entity.id
_entity.type
_entity.pdbx_description
1 polymer ?
#
loop_
_entity_poly.entity_id
_entity_poly.type
_entity_poly.pdbx_seq_one_letter_code
_entity_poly.pdbx_strand_id
1 'polypeptide(L)'
;MNAIYARQSVDRADSISIESQIEFCQYEMRGEQYKVYTDRGYSGKNTDRPAFAEMMNDIESGVIRKVVVYKLDRISRSILDFSNMMEQFGTHKVEFVSTTEKFDTSSPMGRAMLNICIVFAQLERETIQKRVADAYYSRSQKSFYMGGRVPYGFRLIPTTIDGVKTSMYEINTEEAEQVRLIYELYSKPECSYGDIIRYFQSHGILKNGKPWGRTRLADVLRNPIYVRSDLSVYEFYRDQGAIIANDPGDFIGTNGCYYYKGKDSTGRKQMNLEGNHLVLAPHEGIIPADLWLKCRAKCLEAQQIKPYQKAKNTWLAGKIKCGICGYALVDKHYSTTRARYLLCSNKMNAKACAGPGTIYTDEFEQIIYDEMRKKL
;
A
#
# COMPACT_ATOMS: atom_id res chain seq x y z
N MET A 1 37.01 15.33 14.60
CA MET A 1 37.68 15.88 13.40
C MET A 1 36.66 16.70 12.63
N ASN A 2 37.07 17.74 11.88
CA ASN A 2 36.16 18.54 11.04
C ASN A 2 36.20 18.06 9.59
N ALA A 3 35.21 18.46 8.78
CA ALA A 3 35.12 18.14 7.37
C ALA A 3 34.97 19.40 6.53
N ILE A 4 35.65 19.46 5.40
CA ILE A 4 35.36 20.41 4.31
C ILE A 4 34.75 19.62 3.16
N TYR A 5 33.58 20.02 2.71
CA TYR A 5 32.98 19.45 1.50
C TYR A 5 32.98 20.47 0.36
N ALA A 6 33.58 20.10 -0.78
CA ALA A 6 33.65 20.92 -1.97
C ALA A 6 33.15 20.16 -3.21
N ARG A 7 32.40 20.84 -4.08
CA ARG A 7 31.82 20.22 -5.29
C ARG A 7 31.88 21.14 -6.50
N GLN A 8 32.22 20.56 -7.64
CA GLN A 8 32.19 21.28 -8.94
C GLN A 8 31.37 20.51 -9.96
N SER A 9 30.45 21.22 -10.67
CA SER A 9 29.62 20.67 -11.74
C SER A 9 30.33 20.81 -13.08
N VAL A 10 30.14 19.86 -14.00
CA VAL A 10 30.67 19.92 -15.37
C VAL A 10 30.03 21.05 -16.19
N ASP A 11 28.78 21.39 -15.89
CA ASP A 11 27.93 22.25 -16.73
C ASP A 11 28.15 23.77 -16.57
N ARG A 12 29.08 24.24 -15.72
CA ARG A 12 29.31 25.67 -15.49
C ARG A 12 30.79 26.01 -15.51
N ALA A 13 31.22 26.64 -16.63
CA ALA A 13 32.57 27.20 -16.80
C ALA A 13 32.94 28.28 -15.76
N ASP A 14 31.93 28.98 -15.19
CA ASP A 14 32.13 30.10 -14.23
C ASP A 14 32.03 29.66 -12.75
N SER A 15 32.17 28.38 -12.43
CA SER A 15 32.16 27.94 -11.03
C SER A 15 33.55 28.09 -10.42
N ILE A 16 33.61 28.65 -9.20
CA ILE A 16 34.84 28.69 -8.37
C ILE A 16 35.43 27.27 -8.27
N SER A 17 36.75 27.19 -8.46
CA SER A 17 37.48 25.92 -8.41
C SER A 17 37.32 25.22 -7.04
N ILE A 18 37.51 23.93 -7.01
CA ILE A 18 37.47 23.14 -5.72
C ILE A 18 38.55 23.66 -4.77
N GLU A 19 39.72 23.98 -5.29
CA GLU A 19 40.84 24.49 -4.54
C GLU A 19 40.49 25.82 -3.84
N SER A 20 39.91 26.77 -4.58
CA SER A 20 39.45 28.03 -4.00
C SER A 20 38.33 27.86 -2.98
N GLN A 21 37.39 26.89 -3.19
CA GLN A 21 36.36 26.58 -2.21
C GLN A 21 36.95 26.07 -0.89
N ILE A 22 37.99 25.21 -0.99
CA ILE A 22 38.67 24.67 0.19
C ILE A 22 39.42 25.79 0.93
N GLU A 23 40.11 26.68 0.19
CA GLU A 23 40.83 27.81 0.75
C GLU A 23 39.93 28.70 1.59
N PHE A 24 38.74 29.07 1.07
CA PHE A 24 37.73 29.84 1.79
C PHE A 24 37.24 29.11 3.06
N CYS A 25 37.05 27.79 2.99
CA CYS A 25 36.60 27.00 4.13
C CYS A 25 37.67 26.83 5.22
N GLN A 26 38.96 26.89 4.86
CA GLN A 26 40.07 26.75 5.81
C GLN A 26 40.08 27.87 6.85
N TYR A 27 39.64 29.06 6.53
CA TYR A 27 39.48 30.16 7.48
C TYR A 27 38.59 29.82 8.67
N GLU A 28 37.51 29.04 8.41
CA GLU A 28 36.59 28.62 9.45
C GLU A 28 37.10 27.45 10.32
N MET A 29 38.21 26.80 9.90
CA MET A 29 38.83 25.71 10.64
C MET A 29 39.72 26.20 11.77
N ARG A 30 40.17 27.45 11.76
CA ARG A 30 40.99 28.07 12.83
C ARG A 30 42.18 27.23 13.29
N GLY A 31 42.77 26.45 12.40
CA GLY A 31 43.91 25.57 12.72
C GLY A 31 43.51 24.17 13.25
N GLU A 32 42.24 23.86 13.36
CA GLU A 32 41.79 22.51 13.74
C GLU A 32 42.00 21.49 12.62
N GLN A 33 42.15 20.21 12.97
CA GLN A 33 42.29 19.13 12.00
C GLN A 33 40.99 18.91 11.21
N TYR A 34 41.12 18.77 9.92
CA TYR A 34 40.01 18.50 9.02
C TYR A 34 40.38 17.49 7.93
N LYS A 35 39.32 16.84 7.38
CA LYS A 35 39.38 15.99 6.19
C LYS A 35 38.64 16.66 5.06
N VAL A 36 39.10 16.57 3.83
CA VAL A 36 38.51 17.18 2.66
C VAL A 36 37.81 16.10 1.84
N TYR A 37 36.54 16.37 1.49
CA TYR A 37 35.71 15.52 0.63
C TYR A 37 35.37 16.29 -0.64
N THR A 38 35.71 15.72 -1.82
CA THR A 38 35.54 16.43 -3.09
C THR A 38 34.82 15.59 -4.12
N ASP A 39 33.72 16.15 -4.68
CA ASP A 39 32.99 15.56 -5.81
C ASP A 39 33.17 16.42 -7.06
N ARG A 40 33.95 15.92 -8.04
CA ARG A 40 34.18 16.56 -9.34
C ARG A 40 33.26 15.96 -10.38
N GLY A 41 32.59 16.82 -11.19
CA GLY A 41 31.75 16.34 -12.29
C GLY A 41 30.33 15.92 -11.95
N TYR A 42 29.90 16.14 -10.71
CA TYR A 42 28.54 15.76 -10.26
C TYR A 42 27.60 16.94 -10.21
N SER A 43 26.38 16.78 -10.80
CA SER A 43 25.35 17.80 -10.73
C SER A 43 24.67 17.81 -9.35
N GLY A 44 24.15 18.96 -8.91
CA GLY A 44 23.43 19.06 -7.62
C GLY A 44 22.08 18.33 -7.60
N LYS A 45 21.67 17.73 -8.72
CA LYS A 45 20.45 16.90 -8.84
C LYS A 45 20.75 15.39 -8.68
N ASN A 46 22.01 14.99 -8.79
CA ASN A 46 22.38 13.58 -8.68
C ASN A 46 22.76 13.25 -7.24
N THR A 47 22.14 12.23 -6.67
CA THR A 47 22.40 11.70 -5.33
C THR A 47 23.65 10.82 -5.28
N ASP A 48 24.16 10.41 -6.43
CA ASP A 48 25.35 9.57 -6.57
C ASP A 48 26.64 10.41 -6.47
N ARG A 49 27.00 10.81 -5.23
CA ARG A 49 28.18 11.61 -4.89
C ARG A 49 29.07 10.80 -3.93
N PRO A 50 30.12 10.12 -4.42
CA PRO A 50 30.93 9.21 -3.62
C PRO A 50 31.56 9.87 -2.40
N ALA A 51 32.16 11.06 -2.55
CA ALA A 51 32.79 11.77 -1.46
C ALA A 51 31.76 12.30 -0.44
N PHE A 52 30.57 12.69 -0.90
CA PHE A 52 29.47 13.04 -0.01
C PHE A 52 29.01 11.82 0.81
N ALA A 53 28.85 10.67 0.17
CA ALA A 53 28.47 9.43 0.86
C ALA A 53 29.53 9.00 1.89
N GLU A 54 30.81 9.12 1.56
CA GLU A 54 31.91 8.87 2.50
C GLU A 54 31.83 9.81 3.71
N MET A 55 31.62 11.11 3.47
CA MET A 55 31.45 12.09 4.54
C MET A 55 30.27 11.74 5.46
N MET A 56 29.12 11.31 4.90
CA MET A 56 27.96 10.90 5.69
C MET A 56 28.25 9.67 6.53
N ASN A 57 28.97 8.68 6.00
CA ASN A 57 29.41 7.50 6.78
C ASN A 57 30.35 7.88 7.94
N ASP A 58 31.28 8.82 7.71
CA ASP A 58 32.19 9.32 8.75
C ASP A 58 31.42 10.14 9.82
N ILE A 59 30.32 10.81 9.46
CA ILE A 59 29.39 11.48 10.38
C ILE A 59 28.66 10.44 11.24
N GLU A 60 28.08 9.43 10.62
CA GLU A 60 27.35 8.35 11.30
C GLU A 60 28.27 7.57 12.29
N SER A 61 29.54 7.44 11.91
CA SER A 61 30.58 6.82 12.76
C SER A 61 31.08 7.73 13.88
N GLY A 62 30.57 8.98 13.98
CA GLY A 62 30.97 9.92 15.04
C GLY A 62 32.35 10.52 14.87
N VAL A 63 32.98 10.36 13.71
CA VAL A 63 34.34 10.87 13.42
C VAL A 63 34.32 12.38 13.19
N ILE A 64 33.25 12.89 12.55
CA ILE A 64 33.09 14.29 12.17
C ILE A 64 32.21 15.02 13.19
N ARG A 65 32.67 16.21 13.60
CA ARG A 65 31.94 17.11 14.53
C ARG A 65 31.45 18.37 13.87
N LYS A 66 32.05 18.82 12.77
CA LYS A 66 31.73 20.04 12.07
C LYS A 66 31.94 19.84 10.59
N VAL A 67 30.96 20.29 9.78
CA VAL A 67 31.03 20.30 8.32
C VAL A 67 31.04 21.75 7.86
N VAL A 68 32.03 22.11 7.02
CA VAL A 68 32.13 23.45 6.45
C VAL A 68 32.04 23.35 4.93
N VAL A 69 31.23 24.21 4.32
CA VAL A 69 31.06 24.35 2.88
C VAL A 69 31.27 25.78 2.45
N TYR A 70 31.74 25.99 1.22
CA TYR A 70 31.87 27.32 0.66
C TYR A 70 30.52 28.03 0.52
N LYS A 71 29.50 27.28 0.02
CA LYS A 71 28.16 27.80 -0.28
C LYS A 71 27.13 26.70 -0.14
N LEU A 72 25.90 27.04 0.30
CA LEU A 72 24.80 26.07 0.48
C LEU A 72 24.49 25.27 -0.80
N ASP A 73 24.59 25.89 -1.97
CA ASP A 73 24.35 25.20 -3.25
C ASP A 73 25.40 24.13 -3.60
N ARG A 74 26.51 24.09 -2.89
CA ARG A 74 27.54 23.03 -3.01
C ARG A 74 27.08 21.74 -2.37
N ILE A 75 26.35 21.82 -1.28
CA ILE A 75 25.88 20.65 -0.55
C ILE A 75 24.50 20.19 -1.00
N SER A 76 23.55 21.12 -1.17
CA SER A 76 22.21 20.84 -1.66
C SER A 76 21.63 22.00 -2.47
N ARG A 77 20.79 21.69 -3.48
CA ARG A 77 20.02 22.67 -4.25
C ARG A 77 18.54 22.66 -3.89
N SER A 78 18.09 21.64 -3.16
CA SER A 78 16.72 21.49 -2.69
C SER A 78 16.67 21.84 -1.21
N ILE A 79 15.72 22.67 -0.81
CA ILE A 79 15.45 22.98 0.60
C ILE A 79 15.09 21.70 1.35
N LEU A 80 14.37 20.80 0.69
CA LEU A 80 13.97 19.51 1.25
C LEU A 80 15.17 18.61 1.57
N ASP A 81 16.10 18.46 0.60
CA ASP A 81 17.32 17.66 0.78
C ASP A 81 18.22 18.27 1.86
N PHE A 82 18.34 19.61 1.85
CA PHE A 82 19.08 20.35 2.86
C PHE A 82 18.50 20.10 4.26
N SER A 83 17.19 20.21 4.42
CA SER A 83 16.51 19.98 5.70
C SER A 83 16.71 18.54 6.20
N ASN A 84 16.58 17.53 5.33
CA ASN A 84 16.80 16.13 5.69
C ASN A 84 18.23 15.89 6.17
N MET A 85 19.19 16.48 5.48
CA MET A 85 20.60 16.40 5.85
C MET A 85 20.88 17.08 7.19
N MET A 86 20.31 18.26 7.43
CA MET A 86 20.44 18.97 8.71
C MET A 86 19.81 18.21 9.87
N GLU A 87 18.73 17.47 9.64
CA GLU A 87 18.15 16.58 10.64
C GLU A 87 19.12 15.45 11.02
N GLN A 88 19.80 14.86 10.02
CA GLN A 88 20.84 13.86 10.26
C GLN A 88 22.03 14.46 11.02
N PHE A 89 22.50 15.65 10.63
CA PHE A 89 23.57 16.35 11.36
C PHE A 89 23.19 16.62 12.81
N GLY A 90 21.94 17.06 13.06
CA GLY A 90 21.42 17.25 14.41
C GLY A 90 21.40 15.98 15.25
N THR A 91 20.99 14.85 14.66
CA THR A 91 20.98 13.53 15.30
C THR A 91 22.38 13.12 15.76
N HIS A 92 23.40 13.38 14.95
CA HIS A 92 24.81 13.06 15.23
C HIS A 92 25.57 14.21 15.92
N LYS A 93 24.87 15.32 16.28
CA LYS A 93 25.46 16.51 16.93
C LYS A 93 26.57 17.15 16.11
N VAL A 94 26.44 17.16 14.80
CA VAL A 94 27.38 17.77 13.86
C VAL A 94 26.98 19.21 13.58
N GLU A 95 27.90 20.15 13.76
CA GLU A 95 27.72 21.55 13.39
C GLU A 95 27.89 21.75 11.88
N PHE A 96 27.11 22.65 11.30
CA PHE A 96 27.20 22.98 9.88
C PHE A 96 27.45 24.47 9.68
N VAL A 97 28.42 24.79 8.83
CA VAL A 97 28.78 26.17 8.47
C VAL A 97 28.87 26.35 6.97
N SER A 98 28.22 27.40 6.46
CA SER A 98 28.41 27.91 5.10
C SER A 98 29.10 29.25 5.17
N THR A 99 30.27 29.36 4.50
CA THR A 99 31.15 30.55 4.62
C THR A 99 30.56 31.77 3.93
N THR A 100 29.93 31.59 2.76
CA THR A 100 29.42 32.71 1.94
C THR A 100 28.13 33.29 2.51
N GLU A 101 27.20 32.44 2.93
CA GLU A 101 25.91 32.88 3.47
C GLU A 101 25.99 33.22 4.97
N LYS A 102 27.16 33.04 5.60
CA LYS A 102 27.36 33.20 7.05
C LYS A 102 26.34 32.40 7.88
N PHE A 103 25.99 31.22 7.35
CA PHE A 103 25.06 30.31 7.99
C PHE A 103 25.85 29.35 8.88
N ASP A 104 25.63 29.44 10.19
CA ASP A 104 26.29 28.64 11.21
C ASP A 104 25.30 28.11 12.21
N THR A 105 25.08 26.79 12.23
CA THR A 105 24.10 26.12 13.11
C THR A 105 24.52 26.15 14.59
N SER A 106 25.77 26.48 14.93
CA SER A 106 26.20 26.69 16.30
C SER A 106 25.67 28.01 16.90
N SER A 107 25.38 28.99 16.04
CA SER A 107 24.87 30.30 16.43
C SER A 107 23.33 30.27 16.65
N PRO A 108 22.79 31.16 17.55
CA PRO A 108 21.34 31.30 17.72
C PRO A 108 20.62 31.68 16.43
N MET A 109 21.18 32.56 15.63
CA MET A 109 20.63 33.01 14.34
C MET A 109 20.64 31.88 13.31
N GLY A 110 21.70 31.11 13.21
CA GLY A 110 21.78 29.96 12.31
C GLY A 110 20.78 28.87 12.66
N ARG A 111 20.56 28.60 13.93
CA ARG A 111 19.50 27.68 14.40
C ARG A 111 18.10 28.19 14.06
N ALA A 112 17.84 29.50 14.20
CA ALA A 112 16.56 30.09 13.79
C ALA A 112 16.34 29.96 12.28
N MET A 113 17.35 30.24 11.45
CA MET A 113 17.28 30.02 10.00
C MET A 113 17.08 28.55 9.63
N LEU A 114 17.75 27.63 10.33
CA LEU A 114 17.54 26.18 10.12
C LEU A 114 16.08 25.79 10.36
N ASN A 115 15.48 26.26 11.46
CA ASN A 115 14.07 25.99 11.76
C ASN A 115 13.14 26.52 10.66
N ILE A 116 13.44 27.70 10.11
CA ILE A 116 12.69 28.26 8.98
C ILE A 116 12.82 27.35 7.74
N CYS A 117 14.03 26.88 7.43
CA CYS A 117 14.26 25.94 6.32
C CYS A 117 13.47 24.62 6.49
N ILE A 118 13.41 24.10 7.71
CA ILE A 118 12.65 22.88 8.04
C ILE A 118 11.15 23.10 7.79
N VAL A 119 10.60 24.24 8.21
CA VAL A 119 9.18 24.58 7.97
C VAL A 119 8.89 24.70 6.47
N PHE A 120 9.76 25.36 5.69
CA PHE A 120 9.60 25.44 4.24
C PHE A 120 9.70 24.06 3.56
N ALA A 121 10.61 23.21 3.99
CA ALA A 121 10.72 21.86 3.49
C ALA A 121 9.45 21.02 3.77
N GLN A 122 8.86 21.17 4.93
CA GLN A 122 7.60 20.53 5.26
C GLN A 122 6.45 21.05 4.38
N LEU A 123 6.35 22.36 4.19
CA LEU A 123 5.36 22.95 3.30
C LEU A 123 5.51 22.46 1.85
N GLU A 124 6.73 22.33 1.36
CA GLU A 124 7.01 21.76 0.02
C GLU A 124 6.55 20.31 -0.08
N ARG A 125 6.85 19.46 0.94
CA ARG A 125 6.36 18.06 0.99
C ARG A 125 4.84 17.99 0.93
N GLU A 126 4.14 18.79 1.74
CA GLU A 126 2.68 18.82 1.78
C GLU A 126 2.10 19.30 0.43
N THR A 127 2.73 20.30 -0.19
CA THR A 127 2.35 20.79 -1.51
C THR A 127 2.53 19.73 -2.59
N ILE A 128 3.64 18.99 -2.58
CA ILE A 128 3.89 17.88 -3.51
C ILE A 128 2.86 16.76 -3.29
N GLN A 129 2.60 16.37 -2.05
CA GLN A 129 1.59 15.37 -1.73
C GLN A 129 0.20 15.76 -2.22
N LYS A 130 -0.18 17.03 -2.02
CA LYS A 130 -1.46 17.57 -2.51
C LYS A 130 -1.52 17.50 -4.04
N ARG A 131 -0.48 17.97 -4.76
CA ARG A 131 -0.43 17.91 -6.23
C ARG A 131 -0.52 16.48 -6.76
N VAL A 132 0.18 15.52 -6.12
CA VAL A 132 0.11 14.10 -6.48
C VAL A 132 -1.31 13.55 -6.26
N ALA A 133 -1.94 13.88 -5.13
CA ALA A 133 -3.31 13.48 -4.86
C ALA A 133 -4.30 14.08 -5.87
N ASP A 134 -4.21 15.38 -6.17
CA ASP A 134 -5.07 16.07 -7.13
C ASP A 134 -4.90 15.49 -8.55
N ALA A 135 -3.67 15.22 -8.96
CA ALA A 135 -3.38 14.56 -10.23
C ALA A 135 -3.95 13.12 -10.28
N TYR A 136 -3.86 12.38 -9.17
CA TYR A 136 -4.46 11.04 -9.05
C TYR A 136 -5.98 11.11 -9.24
N TYR A 137 -6.68 11.99 -8.53
CA TYR A 137 -8.13 12.12 -8.65
C TYR A 137 -8.55 12.60 -10.03
N SER A 138 -7.88 13.59 -10.62
CA SER A 138 -8.16 14.05 -11.97
C SER A 138 -8.01 12.94 -13.02
N ARG A 139 -6.95 12.14 -12.93
CA ARG A 139 -6.74 11.01 -13.85
C ARG A 139 -7.73 9.88 -13.62
N SER A 140 -8.06 9.58 -12.35
CA SER A 140 -9.04 8.53 -12.03
C SER A 140 -10.42 8.82 -12.61
N GLN A 141 -10.85 10.09 -12.63
CA GLN A 141 -12.12 10.52 -13.23
C GLN A 141 -12.15 10.43 -14.76
N LYS A 142 -11.00 10.38 -15.41
CA LYS A 142 -10.85 10.27 -16.88
C LYS A 142 -10.60 8.83 -17.36
N SER A 143 -11.01 7.85 -16.61
CA SER A 143 -10.87 6.41 -16.95
C SER A 143 -9.43 5.91 -17.12
N PHE A 144 -8.42 6.63 -16.60
CA PHE A 144 -7.04 6.15 -16.63
C PHE A 144 -6.84 4.97 -15.69
N TYR A 145 -6.00 4.02 -16.11
CA TYR A 145 -5.52 2.99 -15.20
C TYR A 145 -4.58 3.59 -14.14
N MET A 146 -4.95 3.49 -12.89
CA MET A 146 -4.23 4.10 -11.78
C MET A 146 -3.25 3.16 -11.08
N GLY A 147 -2.88 2.07 -11.74
CA GLY A 147 -1.99 1.06 -11.18
C GLY A 147 -2.72 0.04 -10.30
N GLY A 148 -1.96 -0.85 -9.71
CA GLY A 148 -2.46 -1.88 -8.83
C GLY A 148 -2.38 -3.28 -9.44
N ARG A 149 -2.90 -4.26 -8.69
CA ARG A 149 -2.89 -5.66 -9.15
C ARG A 149 -3.96 -5.87 -10.21
N VAL A 150 -3.59 -6.51 -11.31
CA VAL A 150 -4.54 -6.90 -12.37
C VAL A 150 -5.58 -7.88 -11.80
N PRO A 151 -6.88 -7.58 -11.96
CA PRO A 151 -7.96 -8.48 -11.53
C PRO A 151 -7.92 -9.79 -12.33
N TYR A 152 -8.28 -10.89 -11.68
CA TYR A 152 -8.38 -12.19 -12.33
C TYR A 152 -9.44 -12.17 -13.43
N GLY A 153 -9.16 -12.72 -14.59
CA GLY A 153 -10.04 -12.61 -15.77
C GLY A 153 -9.60 -11.54 -16.75
N PHE A 154 -8.56 -10.76 -16.41
CA PHE A 154 -8.03 -9.71 -17.26
C PHE A 154 -6.51 -9.79 -17.37
N ARG A 155 -5.98 -9.23 -18.47
CA ARG A 155 -4.57 -8.89 -18.64
C ARG A 155 -4.41 -7.42 -18.93
N LEU A 156 -3.24 -6.87 -18.68
CA LEU A 156 -2.94 -5.45 -18.90
C LEU A 156 -2.33 -5.27 -20.28
N ILE A 157 -2.88 -4.36 -21.09
CA ILE A 157 -2.34 -3.97 -22.37
C ILE A 157 -2.06 -2.47 -22.42
N PRO A 158 -1.05 -2.02 -23.17
CA PRO A 158 -0.81 -0.59 -23.38
C PRO A 158 -1.93 0.00 -24.26
N THR A 159 -2.30 1.25 -23.93
CA THR A 159 -3.29 2.04 -24.68
C THR A 159 -2.95 3.53 -24.62
N THR A 160 -3.72 4.34 -25.34
CA THR A 160 -3.63 5.80 -25.30
C THR A 160 -5.03 6.38 -25.06
N ILE A 161 -5.17 7.24 -24.04
CA ILE A 161 -6.40 7.98 -23.72
C ILE A 161 -6.04 9.47 -23.79
N ASP A 162 -6.80 10.26 -24.53
CA ASP A 162 -6.57 11.70 -24.73
C ASP A 162 -5.11 12.05 -25.10
N GLY A 163 -4.49 11.22 -25.97
CA GLY A 163 -3.08 11.41 -26.38
C GLY A 163 -2.03 11.00 -25.33
N VAL A 164 -2.45 10.56 -24.14
CA VAL A 164 -1.56 10.14 -23.05
C VAL A 164 -1.41 8.62 -23.03
N LYS A 165 -0.17 8.12 -23.11
CA LYS A 165 0.12 6.69 -22.99
C LYS A 165 -0.26 6.19 -21.60
N THR A 166 -1.04 5.11 -21.57
CA THR A 166 -1.52 4.44 -20.35
C THR A 166 -1.68 2.94 -20.61
N SER A 167 -2.34 2.24 -19.71
CA SER A 167 -2.71 0.83 -19.87
C SER A 167 -4.21 0.66 -19.64
N MET A 168 -4.77 -0.39 -20.22
CA MET A 168 -6.15 -0.82 -19.94
C MET A 168 -6.22 -2.33 -19.74
N TYR A 169 -7.33 -2.80 -19.22
CA TYR A 169 -7.59 -4.24 -19.12
C TYR A 169 -8.11 -4.78 -20.43
N GLU A 170 -7.68 -6.00 -20.75
CA GLU A 170 -8.22 -6.82 -21.81
C GLU A 170 -8.65 -8.16 -21.21
N ILE A 171 -9.77 -8.71 -21.70
CA ILE A 171 -10.31 -9.99 -21.19
C ILE A 171 -9.34 -11.14 -21.49
N ASN A 172 -8.96 -11.88 -20.44
CA ASN A 172 -8.31 -13.17 -20.55
C ASN A 172 -9.39 -14.25 -20.62
N THR A 173 -9.59 -14.83 -21.80
CA THR A 173 -10.74 -15.72 -22.09
C THR A 173 -10.79 -16.91 -21.12
N GLU A 174 -9.67 -17.58 -20.86
CA GLU A 174 -9.61 -18.76 -19.97
C GLU A 174 -10.00 -18.41 -18.53
N GLU A 175 -9.47 -17.29 -18.01
CA GLU A 175 -9.79 -16.85 -16.66
C GLU A 175 -11.21 -16.27 -16.58
N ALA A 176 -11.70 -15.61 -17.65
CA ALA A 176 -13.04 -15.04 -17.72
C ALA A 176 -14.13 -16.10 -17.64
N GLU A 177 -13.91 -17.30 -18.18
CA GLU A 177 -14.85 -18.43 -18.03
C GLU A 177 -15.01 -18.82 -16.55
N GLN A 178 -13.92 -18.86 -15.80
CA GLN A 178 -13.99 -19.14 -14.37
C GLN A 178 -14.71 -18.00 -13.62
N VAL A 179 -14.51 -16.75 -14.04
CA VAL A 179 -15.23 -15.60 -13.48
C VAL A 179 -16.74 -15.72 -13.74
N ARG A 180 -17.17 -16.05 -14.95
CA ARG A 180 -18.60 -16.31 -15.28
C ARG A 180 -19.18 -17.41 -14.40
N LEU A 181 -18.48 -18.52 -14.28
CA LEU A 181 -18.89 -19.65 -13.44
C LEU A 181 -19.06 -19.25 -11.96
N ILE A 182 -18.18 -18.39 -11.43
CA ILE A 182 -18.32 -17.86 -10.07
C ILE A 182 -19.63 -17.11 -9.89
N TYR A 183 -19.99 -16.22 -10.82
CA TYR A 183 -21.22 -15.45 -10.76
C TYR A 183 -22.46 -16.32 -10.95
N GLU A 184 -22.45 -17.26 -11.90
CA GLU A 184 -23.54 -18.21 -12.14
C GLU A 184 -23.82 -19.07 -10.90
N LEU A 185 -22.78 -19.63 -10.28
CA LEU A 185 -22.94 -20.42 -9.07
C LEU A 185 -23.45 -19.56 -7.90
N TYR A 186 -22.85 -18.38 -7.70
CA TYR A 186 -23.20 -17.53 -6.58
C TYR A 186 -24.60 -16.92 -6.70
N SER A 187 -25.12 -16.72 -7.92
CA SER A 187 -26.47 -16.22 -8.17
C SER A 187 -27.60 -17.13 -7.66
N LYS A 188 -27.29 -18.43 -7.44
CA LYS A 188 -28.24 -19.38 -6.87
C LYS A 188 -28.48 -19.04 -5.39
N PRO A 189 -29.75 -18.97 -4.92
CA PRO A 189 -30.06 -18.52 -3.54
C PRO A 189 -29.27 -19.25 -2.45
N GLU A 190 -29.14 -20.57 -2.58
CA GLU A 190 -28.56 -21.44 -1.56
C GLU A 190 -27.04 -21.58 -1.65
N CYS A 191 -26.41 -21.06 -2.70
CA CYS A 191 -24.98 -21.20 -2.91
C CYS A 191 -24.18 -20.19 -2.09
N SER A 192 -23.30 -20.68 -1.22
CA SER A 192 -22.36 -19.88 -0.43
C SER A 192 -20.97 -19.87 -1.05
N TYR A 193 -20.05 -18.99 -0.58
CA TYR A 193 -18.62 -19.05 -0.96
C TYR A 193 -17.98 -20.42 -0.68
N GLY A 194 -18.43 -21.11 0.38
CA GLY A 194 -17.94 -22.45 0.72
C GLY A 194 -18.34 -23.50 -0.32
N ASP A 195 -19.54 -23.37 -0.88
CA ASP A 195 -20.03 -24.28 -1.92
C ASP A 195 -19.24 -24.11 -3.23
N ILE A 196 -18.96 -22.88 -3.63
CA ILE A 196 -18.12 -22.57 -4.79
C ILE A 196 -16.72 -23.14 -4.60
N ILE A 197 -16.11 -22.97 -3.42
CA ILE A 197 -14.77 -23.51 -3.13
C ILE A 197 -14.76 -25.03 -3.22
N ARG A 198 -15.78 -25.70 -2.67
CA ARG A 198 -15.89 -27.17 -2.76
C ARG A 198 -16.09 -27.64 -4.19
N TYR A 199 -16.92 -26.94 -4.96
CA TYR A 199 -17.13 -27.24 -6.38
C TYR A 199 -15.82 -27.10 -7.16
N PHE A 200 -15.07 -26.03 -6.97
CA PHE A 200 -13.79 -25.80 -7.64
C PHE A 200 -12.74 -26.83 -7.25
N GLN A 201 -12.67 -27.21 -5.99
CA GLN A 201 -11.77 -28.27 -5.53
C GLN A 201 -12.09 -29.64 -6.17
N SER A 202 -13.37 -30.01 -6.24
CA SER A 202 -13.78 -31.28 -6.83
C SER A 202 -13.56 -31.35 -8.36
N HIS A 203 -13.51 -30.19 -9.04
CA HIS A 203 -13.27 -30.10 -10.48
C HIS A 203 -11.82 -29.67 -10.83
N GLY A 204 -10.93 -29.56 -9.84
CA GLY A 204 -9.54 -29.19 -10.08
C GLY A 204 -9.33 -27.76 -10.57
N ILE A 205 -10.32 -26.86 -10.36
CA ILE A 205 -10.26 -25.47 -10.82
C ILE A 205 -9.42 -24.63 -9.87
N LEU A 206 -8.28 -24.17 -10.35
CA LEU A 206 -7.30 -23.42 -9.57
C LEU A 206 -7.18 -22.00 -10.08
N LYS A 207 -6.84 -21.07 -9.18
CA LYS A 207 -6.45 -19.70 -9.50
C LYS A 207 -4.93 -19.60 -9.52
N ASN A 208 -4.33 -19.44 -10.69
CA ASN A 208 -2.87 -19.34 -10.83
C ASN A 208 -2.16 -20.50 -10.06
N GLY A 209 -2.60 -21.74 -10.28
CA GLY A 209 -2.05 -22.93 -9.64
C GLY A 209 -2.35 -23.10 -8.15
N LYS A 210 -3.19 -22.25 -7.54
CA LYS A 210 -3.54 -22.29 -6.10
C LYS A 210 -5.05 -22.41 -5.90
N PRO A 211 -5.51 -23.06 -4.82
CA PRO A 211 -6.93 -23.16 -4.50
C PRO A 211 -7.59 -21.78 -4.33
N TRP A 212 -8.85 -21.68 -4.73
CA TRP A 212 -9.67 -20.51 -4.47
C TRP A 212 -9.98 -20.36 -2.97
N GLY A 213 -9.98 -19.12 -2.49
CA GLY A 213 -10.32 -18.80 -1.11
C GLY A 213 -11.47 -17.78 -1.02
N ARG A 214 -12.16 -17.72 0.15
CA ARG A 214 -13.31 -16.85 0.39
C ARG A 214 -13.05 -15.37 0.08
N THR A 215 -11.90 -14.85 0.50
CA THR A 215 -11.54 -13.45 0.26
C THR A 215 -11.45 -13.14 -1.23
N ARG A 216 -10.86 -14.05 -2.01
CA ARG A 216 -10.69 -13.87 -3.46
C ARG A 216 -12.00 -13.95 -4.21
N LEU A 217 -12.93 -14.86 -3.80
CA LEU A 217 -14.29 -14.90 -4.34
C LEU A 217 -15.04 -13.62 -4.02
N ALA A 218 -14.96 -13.14 -2.79
CA ALA A 218 -15.59 -11.89 -2.38
C ALA A 218 -15.04 -10.68 -3.15
N ASP A 219 -13.74 -10.65 -3.43
CA ASP A 219 -13.13 -9.58 -4.23
C ASP A 219 -13.63 -9.60 -5.68
N VAL A 220 -13.78 -10.77 -6.28
CA VAL A 220 -14.37 -10.91 -7.64
C VAL A 220 -15.82 -10.44 -7.63
N LEU A 221 -16.67 -10.99 -6.76
CA LEU A 221 -18.11 -10.74 -6.74
C LEU A 221 -18.51 -9.30 -6.39
N ARG A 222 -17.61 -8.53 -5.78
CA ARG A 222 -17.88 -7.16 -5.35
C ARG A 222 -17.27 -6.10 -6.27
N ASN A 223 -16.44 -6.49 -7.22
CA ASN A 223 -15.69 -5.55 -8.03
C ASN A 223 -16.49 -5.17 -9.30
N PRO A 224 -16.82 -3.89 -9.49
CA PRO A 224 -17.57 -3.44 -10.68
C PRO A 224 -16.75 -3.48 -11.98
N ILE A 225 -15.50 -3.87 -11.92
CA ILE A 225 -14.66 -4.06 -13.11
C ILE A 225 -15.19 -5.16 -14.03
N TYR A 226 -15.90 -6.11 -13.45
CA TYR A 226 -16.43 -7.27 -14.18
C TYR A 226 -17.78 -7.02 -14.84
N VAL A 227 -18.56 -6.02 -14.40
CA VAL A 227 -19.91 -5.81 -14.88
C VAL A 227 -19.93 -5.10 -16.24
N ARG A 228 -20.81 -5.49 -17.14
CA ARG A 228 -21.21 -4.70 -18.29
C ARG A 228 -22.21 -3.66 -17.83
N SER A 229 -21.69 -2.44 -17.59
CA SER A 229 -22.39 -1.42 -16.84
C SER A 229 -23.47 -0.77 -17.71
N ASP A 230 -24.72 -0.99 -17.35
CA ASP A 230 -25.90 -0.33 -17.89
C ASP A 230 -26.48 0.69 -16.89
N LEU A 231 -27.62 1.29 -17.25
CA LEU A 231 -28.29 2.27 -16.39
C LEU A 231 -28.64 1.73 -15.00
N SER A 232 -28.94 0.44 -14.87
CA SER A 232 -29.26 -0.16 -13.57
C SER A 232 -28.05 -0.19 -12.62
N VAL A 233 -26.85 -0.37 -13.17
CA VAL A 233 -25.58 -0.28 -12.40
C VAL A 233 -25.32 1.17 -11.98
N TYR A 234 -25.58 2.15 -12.86
CA TYR A 234 -25.49 3.57 -12.52
C TYR A 234 -26.40 3.90 -11.33
N GLU A 235 -27.68 3.54 -11.42
CA GLU A 235 -28.68 3.79 -10.38
C GLU A 235 -28.27 3.12 -9.04
N PHE A 236 -27.84 1.87 -9.08
CA PHE A 236 -27.38 1.16 -7.92
C PHE A 236 -26.27 1.92 -7.17
N TYR A 237 -25.26 2.43 -7.88
CA TYR A 237 -24.13 3.15 -7.25
C TYR A 237 -24.55 4.55 -6.79
N ARG A 238 -25.39 5.25 -7.56
CA ARG A 238 -25.95 6.56 -7.19
C ARG A 238 -26.73 6.46 -5.88
N ASP A 239 -27.60 5.47 -5.76
CA ASP A 239 -28.46 5.26 -4.59
C ASP A 239 -27.68 4.86 -3.34
N GLN A 240 -26.48 4.32 -3.52
CA GLN A 240 -25.53 4.02 -2.43
C GLN A 240 -24.59 5.21 -2.11
N GLY A 241 -24.80 6.39 -2.70
CA GLY A 241 -24.02 7.59 -2.43
C GLY A 241 -22.63 7.63 -3.07
N ALA A 242 -22.39 6.83 -4.11
CA ALA A 242 -21.13 6.92 -4.87
C ALA A 242 -21.13 8.16 -5.77
N ILE A 243 -19.94 8.72 -6.00
CA ILE A 243 -19.69 9.82 -6.93
C ILE A 243 -19.41 9.22 -8.30
N ILE A 244 -20.28 9.46 -9.28
CA ILE A 244 -20.16 8.90 -10.63
C ILE A 244 -19.63 9.99 -11.56
N ALA A 245 -18.55 9.70 -12.30
CA ALA A 245 -17.90 10.68 -13.16
C ALA A 245 -18.54 10.81 -14.56
N ASN A 246 -19.25 9.79 -14.99
CA ASN A 246 -19.86 9.73 -16.34
C ASN A 246 -21.34 10.05 -16.27
N ASP A 247 -21.90 10.50 -17.40
CA ASP A 247 -23.34 10.73 -17.53
C ASP A 247 -24.13 9.41 -17.58
N PRO A 248 -25.40 9.39 -17.13
CA PRO A 248 -26.22 8.17 -17.17
C PRO A 248 -26.34 7.56 -18.57
N GLY A 249 -26.32 8.40 -19.62
CA GLY A 249 -26.41 7.96 -21.02
C GLY A 249 -25.17 7.19 -21.53
N ASP A 250 -24.04 7.28 -20.85
CA ASP A 250 -22.83 6.54 -21.20
C ASP A 250 -22.89 5.06 -20.78
N PHE A 251 -23.82 4.71 -19.88
CA PHE A 251 -23.99 3.36 -19.35
C PHE A 251 -24.81 2.48 -20.29
N ILE A 252 -24.20 2.08 -21.40
CA ILE A 252 -24.85 1.34 -22.51
C ILE A 252 -24.77 -0.19 -22.40
N GLY A 253 -24.25 -0.73 -21.28
CA GLY A 253 -24.21 -2.17 -21.06
C GLY A 253 -22.99 -2.88 -21.67
N THR A 254 -21.90 -2.18 -21.98
CA THR A 254 -20.68 -2.76 -22.56
C THR A 254 -19.47 -2.68 -21.64
N ASN A 255 -19.17 -1.51 -21.14
CA ASN A 255 -17.95 -1.21 -20.40
C ASN A 255 -18.02 -1.66 -18.93
N GLY A 256 -16.89 -2.12 -18.40
CA GLY A 256 -16.70 -2.29 -16.97
C GLY A 256 -16.55 -0.94 -16.26
N CYS A 257 -16.44 -0.96 -14.93
CA CYS A 257 -16.18 0.26 -14.16
C CYS A 257 -14.91 0.17 -13.35
N TYR A 258 -14.14 1.26 -13.33
CA TYR A 258 -13.15 1.49 -12.31
C TYR A 258 -13.82 2.05 -11.05
N TYR A 259 -13.34 1.62 -9.90
CA TYR A 259 -13.88 2.03 -8.62
C TYR A 259 -12.76 2.44 -7.67
N TYR A 260 -12.72 3.72 -7.37
CA TYR A 260 -11.64 4.33 -6.58
C TYR A 260 -12.14 4.81 -5.24
N LYS A 261 -11.30 4.70 -4.21
CA LYS A 261 -11.62 5.22 -2.88
C LYS A 261 -11.64 6.76 -2.92
N GLY A 262 -12.72 7.35 -2.44
CA GLY A 262 -12.84 8.80 -2.29
C GLY A 262 -11.93 9.33 -1.18
N LYS A 263 -11.59 10.61 -1.24
CA LYS A 263 -10.68 11.27 -0.29
C LYS A 263 -11.20 11.19 1.14
N ASP A 264 -12.50 11.39 1.32
CA ASP A 264 -13.16 11.44 2.62
C ASP A 264 -13.89 10.12 2.97
N SER A 265 -13.81 9.12 2.09
CA SER A 265 -14.47 7.83 2.31
C SER A 265 -13.77 7.02 3.40
N THR A 266 -14.57 6.54 4.36
CA THR A 266 -14.09 5.69 5.46
C THR A 266 -14.30 4.21 5.16
N GLY A 267 -13.46 3.36 5.75
CA GLY A 267 -13.57 1.92 5.62
C GLY A 267 -13.08 1.34 4.29
N ARG A 268 -13.54 0.11 3.98
CA ARG A 268 -13.18 -0.60 2.74
C ARG A 268 -14.12 -0.16 1.61
N LYS A 269 -13.57 0.35 0.50
CA LYS A 269 -14.34 0.85 -0.65
C LYS A 269 -15.40 -0.11 -1.21
N GLN A 270 -15.23 -1.42 -1.08
CA GLN A 270 -16.18 -2.42 -1.55
C GLN A 270 -17.32 -2.72 -0.56
N MET A 271 -17.22 -2.21 0.65
CA MET A 271 -18.18 -2.41 1.74
C MET A 271 -18.99 -1.16 2.03
N ASN A 272 -18.34 -0.01 2.07
CA ASN A 272 -18.96 1.30 2.13
C ASN A 272 -18.81 1.95 0.75
N LEU A 273 -19.94 2.21 0.06
CA LEU A 273 -19.93 2.77 -1.28
C LEU A 273 -20.00 4.30 -1.27
N GLU A 274 -20.44 4.90 -0.18
CA GLU A 274 -20.62 6.34 -0.03
C GLU A 274 -19.31 7.10 -0.22
N GLY A 275 -19.35 8.17 -1.00
CA GLY A 275 -18.22 9.06 -1.26
C GLY A 275 -17.07 8.44 -2.09
N ASN A 276 -17.21 7.20 -2.57
CA ASN A 276 -16.24 6.60 -3.49
C ASN A 276 -16.57 6.94 -4.96
N HIS A 277 -15.54 6.95 -5.80
CA HIS A 277 -15.68 7.33 -7.21
C HIS A 277 -15.86 6.11 -8.11
N LEU A 278 -16.94 6.12 -8.91
CA LEU A 278 -17.18 5.17 -9.98
C LEU A 278 -16.94 5.86 -11.32
N VAL A 279 -16.22 5.20 -12.22
CA VAL A 279 -15.90 5.72 -13.55
C VAL A 279 -16.01 4.58 -14.56
N LEU A 280 -16.67 4.80 -15.70
CA LEU A 280 -16.66 3.83 -16.80
C LEU A 280 -15.21 3.57 -17.26
N ALA A 281 -14.83 2.32 -17.34
CA ALA A 281 -13.52 1.91 -17.79
C ALA A 281 -13.50 1.74 -19.33
N PRO A 282 -12.32 1.86 -19.97
CA PRO A 282 -12.24 1.65 -21.43
C PRO A 282 -12.36 0.18 -21.84
N HIS A 283 -12.29 -0.76 -20.90
CA HIS A 283 -12.41 -2.20 -21.17
C HIS A 283 -13.84 -2.70 -21.12
N GLU A 284 -14.13 -3.76 -21.83
CA GLU A 284 -15.41 -4.45 -21.79
C GLU A 284 -15.59 -5.24 -20.49
N GLY A 285 -16.81 -5.22 -19.91
CA GLY A 285 -17.19 -6.06 -18.78
C GLY A 285 -17.38 -7.53 -19.20
N ILE A 286 -17.24 -8.46 -18.24
CA ILE A 286 -17.40 -9.90 -18.48
C ILE A 286 -18.82 -10.36 -18.18
N ILE A 287 -19.48 -9.75 -17.19
CA ILE A 287 -20.71 -10.21 -16.55
C ILE A 287 -21.87 -9.27 -16.89
N PRO A 288 -23.04 -9.78 -17.33
CA PRO A 288 -24.24 -8.97 -17.51
C PRO A 288 -24.66 -8.24 -16.23
N ALA A 289 -25.26 -7.05 -16.37
CA ALA A 289 -25.60 -6.18 -15.25
C ALA A 289 -26.58 -6.83 -14.26
N ASP A 290 -27.61 -7.50 -14.76
CA ASP A 290 -28.62 -8.20 -13.96
C ASP A 290 -28.01 -9.29 -13.05
N LEU A 291 -27.14 -10.11 -13.62
CA LEU A 291 -26.43 -11.17 -12.89
C LEU A 291 -25.48 -10.58 -11.85
N TRP A 292 -24.73 -9.53 -12.21
CA TRP A 292 -23.81 -8.85 -11.30
C TRP A 292 -24.56 -8.23 -10.12
N LEU A 293 -25.65 -7.47 -10.38
CA LEU A 293 -26.47 -6.82 -9.36
C LEU A 293 -27.10 -7.83 -8.41
N LYS A 294 -27.61 -8.94 -8.91
CA LYS A 294 -28.14 -10.04 -8.09
C LYS A 294 -27.08 -10.57 -7.12
N CYS A 295 -25.87 -10.83 -7.61
CA CYS A 295 -24.77 -11.29 -6.77
C CYS A 295 -24.31 -10.20 -5.79
N ARG A 296 -24.32 -8.94 -6.19
CA ARG A 296 -23.94 -7.81 -5.36
C ARG A 296 -24.90 -7.56 -4.21
N ALA A 297 -26.22 -7.61 -4.49
CA ALA A 297 -27.25 -7.52 -3.45
C ALA A 297 -27.08 -8.62 -2.39
N LYS A 298 -26.91 -9.87 -2.84
CA LYS A 298 -26.61 -10.99 -1.95
C LYS A 298 -25.35 -10.79 -1.08
N CYS A 299 -24.32 -10.16 -1.64
CA CYS A 299 -23.10 -9.80 -0.88
C CYS A 299 -23.38 -8.73 0.19
N LEU A 300 -24.29 -7.78 -0.05
CA LEU A 300 -24.65 -6.73 0.90
C LEU A 300 -25.52 -7.28 2.03
N GLU A 301 -26.49 -8.14 1.72
CA GLU A 301 -27.32 -8.81 2.72
C GLU A 301 -26.48 -9.68 3.67
N ALA A 302 -25.49 -10.39 3.14
CA ALA A 302 -24.58 -11.20 3.96
C ALA A 302 -23.75 -10.38 4.96
N GLN A 303 -23.62 -9.06 4.76
CA GLN A 303 -22.92 -8.16 5.69
C GLN A 303 -23.77 -7.81 6.94
N GLN A 304 -25.07 -7.99 6.90
CA GLN A 304 -25.95 -7.76 8.04
C GLN A 304 -25.79 -8.84 9.14
N ILE A 305 -25.08 -9.93 8.87
CA ILE A 305 -24.64 -10.85 9.90
C ILE A 305 -23.63 -10.11 10.78
N LYS A 306 -24.05 -9.78 12.00
CA LYS A 306 -23.28 -9.02 13.01
C LYS A 306 -21.83 -9.50 13.07
N PRO A 307 -20.85 -8.57 13.11
CA PRO A 307 -19.46 -8.95 13.23
C PRO A 307 -19.27 -9.82 14.45
N TYR A 308 -18.61 -10.93 14.23
CA TYR A 308 -18.19 -11.97 15.15
C TYR A 308 -18.24 -11.55 16.62
N GLN A 309 -19.18 -12.08 17.37
CA GLN A 309 -19.09 -12.03 18.81
C GLN A 309 -17.79 -12.75 19.20
N LYS A 310 -16.98 -12.12 20.07
CA LYS A 310 -15.79 -12.76 20.62
C LYS A 310 -16.15 -14.16 21.06
N ALA A 311 -15.37 -15.16 20.65
CA ALA A 311 -15.65 -16.55 20.98
C ALA A 311 -15.88 -16.68 22.48
N LYS A 312 -17.14 -16.96 22.84
CA LYS A 312 -17.55 -17.09 24.26
C LYS A 312 -17.22 -18.45 24.86
N ASN A 313 -16.83 -19.40 23.99
CA ASN A 313 -16.83 -20.82 24.38
C ASN A 313 -15.44 -21.32 24.81
N THR A 314 -14.35 -20.73 24.33
CA THR A 314 -12.99 -21.13 24.71
C THR A 314 -12.01 -19.97 24.58
N TRP A 315 -11.10 -19.81 25.54
CA TRP A 315 -10.03 -18.82 25.51
C TRP A 315 -8.92 -19.19 24.50
N LEU A 316 -8.91 -20.45 24.02
CA LEU A 316 -8.00 -20.96 22.99
C LEU A 316 -8.43 -20.58 21.58
N ALA A 317 -9.60 -19.96 21.38
CA ALA A 317 -10.11 -19.62 20.06
C ALA A 317 -9.12 -18.76 19.25
N GLY A 318 -8.80 -19.23 18.05
CA GLY A 318 -7.85 -18.57 17.14
C GLY A 318 -6.36 -18.79 17.47
N LYS A 319 -6.03 -19.37 18.63
CA LYS A 319 -4.65 -19.60 19.08
C LYS A 319 -4.12 -20.99 18.72
N ILE A 320 -5.01 -21.99 18.62
CA ILE A 320 -4.68 -23.38 18.33
C ILE A 320 -4.92 -23.74 16.88
N LYS A 321 -4.05 -24.58 16.35
CA LYS A 321 -4.09 -25.01 14.95
C LYS A 321 -4.01 -26.53 14.83
N CYS A 322 -4.59 -27.05 13.75
CA CYS A 322 -4.50 -28.46 13.40
C CYS A 322 -3.06 -28.85 13.05
N GLY A 323 -2.48 -29.82 13.75
CA GLY A 323 -1.12 -30.31 13.48
C GLY A 323 -0.93 -30.95 12.10
N ILE A 324 -2.03 -31.38 11.43
CA ILE A 324 -1.98 -32.02 10.12
C ILE A 324 -1.94 -30.96 8.99
N CYS A 325 -2.78 -29.92 9.07
CA CYS A 325 -2.96 -28.98 7.95
C CYS A 325 -2.76 -27.52 8.30
N GLY A 326 -2.43 -27.17 9.54
CA GLY A 326 -2.17 -25.80 9.99
C GLY A 326 -3.39 -24.89 10.10
N TYR A 327 -4.59 -25.36 9.76
CA TYR A 327 -5.83 -24.57 9.89
C TYR A 327 -6.27 -24.49 11.35
N ALA A 328 -7.05 -23.45 11.68
CA ALA A 328 -7.55 -23.25 13.04
C ALA A 328 -8.41 -24.42 13.52
N LEU A 329 -8.26 -24.80 14.79
CA LEU A 329 -9.22 -25.63 15.49
C LEU A 329 -10.34 -24.72 16.03
N VAL A 330 -11.59 -25.15 15.85
CA VAL A 330 -12.79 -24.43 16.28
C VAL A 330 -13.57 -25.27 17.28
N ASP A 331 -14.06 -24.62 18.34
CA ASP A 331 -14.88 -25.25 19.36
C ASP A 331 -16.29 -25.49 18.84
N LYS A 332 -16.82 -26.68 19.09
CA LYS A 332 -18.18 -27.12 18.76
C LYS A 332 -18.82 -27.83 19.93
N HIS A 333 -20.16 -27.74 19.99
CA HIS A 333 -20.97 -28.44 20.97
C HIS A 333 -21.70 -29.61 20.32
N TYR A 334 -21.78 -30.72 21.02
CA TYR A 334 -22.77 -31.75 20.73
C TYR A 334 -24.15 -31.32 21.25
N SER A 335 -25.15 -31.39 20.38
CA SER A 335 -26.53 -30.98 20.75
C SER A 335 -27.14 -31.81 21.84
N THR A 336 -26.74 -33.06 21.98
CA THR A 336 -27.31 -34.04 22.92
C THR A 336 -26.60 -34.09 24.26
N THR A 337 -25.29 -33.87 24.33
CA THR A 337 -24.49 -34.10 25.54
C THR A 337 -23.89 -32.84 26.15
N ARG A 338 -24.09 -31.67 25.53
CA ARG A 338 -23.41 -30.40 25.86
C ARG A 338 -21.86 -30.48 25.86
N ALA A 339 -21.28 -31.62 25.51
CA ALA A 339 -19.83 -31.76 25.44
C ALA A 339 -19.22 -30.85 24.37
N ARG A 340 -18.15 -30.17 24.73
CA ARG A 340 -17.39 -29.30 23.85
C ARG A 340 -16.23 -30.07 23.23
N TYR A 341 -15.98 -29.88 21.93
CA TYR A 341 -14.87 -30.53 21.23
C TYR A 341 -14.29 -29.66 20.15
N LEU A 342 -13.00 -29.83 19.91
CA LEU A 342 -12.25 -29.10 18.93
C LEU A 342 -12.27 -29.80 17.57
N LEU A 343 -12.63 -29.09 16.52
CA LEU A 343 -12.62 -29.56 15.14
C LEU A 343 -11.73 -28.71 14.24
N CYS A 344 -11.03 -29.40 13.34
CA CYS A 344 -10.29 -28.71 12.29
C CYS A 344 -11.25 -27.96 11.34
N SER A 345 -11.07 -26.66 11.18
CA SER A 345 -11.89 -25.84 10.29
C SER A 345 -11.80 -26.28 8.82
N ASN A 346 -10.67 -26.83 8.40
CA ASN A 346 -10.49 -27.37 7.04
C ASN A 346 -11.27 -28.70 6.86
N LYS A 347 -11.28 -29.57 7.88
CA LYS A 347 -12.14 -30.77 7.88
C LYS A 347 -13.62 -30.40 7.80
N MET A 348 -14.03 -29.39 8.57
CA MET A 348 -15.42 -28.98 8.67
C MET A 348 -15.92 -28.28 7.39
N ASN A 349 -15.13 -27.38 6.83
CA ASN A 349 -15.57 -26.50 5.75
C ASN A 349 -15.25 -27.03 4.35
N ALA A 350 -14.10 -27.64 4.17
CA ALA A 350 -13.62 -28.08 2.85
C ALA A 350 -13.42 -29.59 2.74
N LYS A 351 -13.59 -30.36 3.83
CA LYS A 351 -13.34 -31.80 3.90
C LYS A 351 -11.94 -32.23 3.41
N ALA A 352 -10.99 -31.29 3.36
CA ALA A 352 -9.65 -31.50 2.81
C ALA A 352 -8.61 -31.90 3.88
N CYS A 353 -9.05 -32.29 5.08
CA CYS A 353 -8.18 -32.74 6.16
C CYS A 353 -8.89 -33.81 6.98
N ALA A 354 -8.18 -34.87 7.36
CA ALA A 354 -8.71 -35.90 8.27
C ALA A 354 -9.01 -35.35 9.68
N GLY A 355 -8.32 -34.27 10.07
CA GLY A 355 -8.38 -33.67 11.39
C GLY A 355 -7.62 -34.47 12.45
N PRO A 356 -7.37 -33.89 13.63
CA PRO A 356 -6.56 -34.52 14.69
C PRO A 356 -7.33 -35.55 15.53
N GLY A 357 -8.52 -35.99 15.10
CA GLY A 357 -9.41 -36.82 15.92
C GLY A 357 -10.37 -35.99 16.76
N THR A 358 -10.99 -36.65 17.76
CA THR A 358 -11.85 -35.98 18.72
C THR A 358 -11.03 -35.50 19.91
N ILE A 359 -11.00 -34.18 20.11
CA ILE A 359 -10.31 -33.54 21.24
C ILE A 359 -11.37 -32.81 22.03
N TYR A 360 -11.59 -33.20 23.29
CA TYR A 360 -12.53 -32.50 24.17
C TYR A 360 -11.92 -31.17 24.64
N THR A 361 -12.68 -30.10 24.49
CA THR A 361 -12.18 -28.73 24.72
C THR A 361 -11.80 -28.52 26.18
N ASP A 362 -12.59 -29.01 27.10
CA ASP A 362 -12.38 -28.83 28.55
C ASP A 362 -11.11 -29.54 29.05
N GLU A 363 -10.89 -30.75 28.61
CA GLU A 363 -9.66 -31.51 28.91
C GLU A 363 -8.42 -30.84 28.34
N PHE A 364 -8.52 -30.36 27.11
CA PHE A 364 -7.42 -29.72 26.43
C PHE A 364 -7.10 -28.34 27.04
N GLU A 365 -8.10 -27.58 27.45
CA GLU A 365 -7.90 -26.32 28.20
C GLU A 365 -7.16 -26.59 29.51
N GLN A 366 -7.49 -27.64 30.22
CA GLN A 366 -6.83 -28.01 31.47
C GLN A 366 -5.37 -28.39 31.27
N ILE A 367 -5.08 -29.21 30.25
CA ILE A 367 -3.70 -29.59 29.91
C ILE A 367 -2.82 -28.35 29.61
N ILE A 368 -3.36 -27.43 28.80
CA ILE A 368 -2.61 -26.22 28.46
C ILE A 368 -2.40 -25.32 29.69
N TYR A 369 -3.45 -25.21 30.54
CA TYR A 369 -3.35 -24.43 31.76
C TYR A 369 -2.28 -25.00 32.72
N ASP A 370 -2.25 -26.31 32.89
CA ASP A 370 -1.27 -26.99 33.75
C ASP A 370 0.17 -26.83 33.18
N GLU A 371 0.36 -26.93 31.85
CA GLU A 371 1.64 -26.67 31.21
C GLU A 371 2.11 -25.21 31.31
N MET A 372 1.20 -24.26 31.20
CA MET A 372 1.53 -22.83 31.41
C MET A 372 1.94 -22.59 32.87
N ARG A 373 1.26 -23.18 33.82
CA ARG A 373 1.55 -23.04 35.26
C ARG A 373 2.92 -23.61 35.66
N LYS A 374 3.39 -24.64 34.96
CA LYS A 374 4.74 -25.20 35.18
C LYS A 374 5.87 -24.29 34.66
N LYS A 375 5.56 -23.37 33.73
CA LYS A 375 6.52 -22.49 33.09
C LYS A 375 6.55 -21.07 33.67
N LEU A 376 5.57 -20.74 34.52
CA LEU A 376 5.52 -19.51 35.29
C LEU A 376 6.10 -19.77 36.70
#